data_8357ac8547dd3d1caff69347b51301ea
#
_entry.id   8357ac8547dd3d1caff69347b51301ea
#
_cell.length_a   1.000
_cell.length_b   1.000
_cell.length_c   1.000
_cell.angle_alpha   90.00
_cell.angle_beta   90.00
_cell.angle_gamma   90.00
#
_symmetry.space_group_name_H-M   'P 1'
#
loop_
_entity.id
_entity.type
_entity.pdbx_description
1 polymer ?
#
loop_
_entity_poly.entity_id
_entity_poly.type
_entity_poly.pdbx_seq_one_letter_code
_entity_poly.pdbx_strand_id
1 'polypeptide(L)'
;EDLIRPTGFYRNKAAALIGLGTALVERFDGEVPARLSDLVSLPGIGRKTANVILGNAFGVPGITVDTHFGRLVRRWGWTPHEDPVKVEEAVGQLIPKRDWTMLSHRVIFHGRRVCHSRRPACGVCPVAADCPAYGSGPTEPEIAAALLRGPETPHLLAMAGLPADLGPGAATGVHTPEAIP
;
A
#
# COMPACT_ATOMS: atom_id res chain seq x y z
N GLU A 1 -13.34 22.09 5.54
CA GLU A 1 -13.97 20.93 4.87
C GLU A 1 -13.77 20.99 3.35
N ASP A 2 -13.93 22.15 2.72
CA ASP A 2 -13.90 22.31 1.27
C ASP A 2 -12.58 21.84 0.63
N LEU A 3 -11.44 22.14 1.25
CA LEU A 3 -10.11 21.74 0.78
C LEU A 3 -9.90 20.24 0.67
N ILE A 4 -10.62 19.45 1.47
CA ILE A 4 -10.47 18.00 1.52
C ILE A 4 -11.70 17.23 1.01
N ARG A 5 -12.69 17.95 0.47
CA ARG A 5 -13.93 17.37 -0.09
C ARG A 5 -13.68 16.22 -1.08
N PRO A 6 -12.68 16.28 -2.01
CA PRO A 6 -12.40 15.20 -2.94
C PRO A 6 -11.89 13.90 -2.31
N THR A 7 -11.51 13.91 -1.02
CA THR A 7 -10.86 12.74 -0.37
C THR A 7 -11.83 11.64 0.09
N GLY A 8 -13.14 11.83 -0.05
CA GLY A 8 -14.18 10.95 0.53
C GLY A 8 -14.18 10.98 2.08
N PHE A 9 -15.34 10.78 2.69
CA PHE A 9 -15.50 10.89 4.16
C PHE A 9 -14.92 12.18 4.75
N TYR A 10 -14.92 13.25 3.96
CA TYR A 10 -14.21 14.50 4.24
C TYR A 10 -14.63 15.16 5.56
N ARG A 11 -15.90 15.04 5.97
CA ARG A 11 -16.40 15.61 7.24
C ARG A 11 -15.72 14.97 8.45
N ASN A 12 -15.64 13.63 8.50
CA ASN A 12 -14.95 12.92 9.57
C ASN A 12 -13.45 13.21 9.55
N LYS A 13 -12.86 13.33 8.36
CA LYS A 13 -11.45 13.71 8.22
C LYS A 13 -11.20 15.13 8.69
N ALA A 14 -12.07 16.09 8.38
CA ALA A 14 -11.94 17.46 8.84
C ALA A 14 -12.03 17.55 10.36
N ALA A 15 -13.00 16.89 10.97
CA ALA A 15 -13.12 16.82 12.42
C ALA A 15 -11.87 16.21 13.08
N ALA A 16 -11.36 15.10 12.51
CA ALA A 16 -10.13 14.46 12.98
C ALA A 16 -8.90 15.39 12.86
N LEU A 17 -8.75 16.10 11.73
CA LEU A 17 -7.63 17.04 11.52
C LEU A 17 -7.68 18.22 12.49
N ILE A 18 -8.86 18.80 12.72
CA ILE A 18 -9.03 19.89 13.70
C ILE A 18 -8.70 19.40 15.10
N GLY A 19 -9.30 18.27 15.52
CA GLY A 19 -9.03 17.68 16.83
C GLY A 19 -7.56 17.30 17.02
N LEU A 20 -6.91 16.78 15.97
CA LEU A 20 -5.48 16.48 15.98
C LEU A 20 -4.64 17.74 16.21
N GLY A 21 -4.90 18.81 15.46
CA GLY A 21 -4.19 20.08 15.61
C GLY A 21 -4.35 20.68 17.02
N THR A 22 -5.58 20.69 17.54
CA THR A 22 -5.86 21.13 18.91
C THR A 22 -5.10 20.29 19.95
N ALA A 23 -5.17 18.96 19.85
CA ALA A 23 -4.50 18.08 20.81
C ALA A 23 -2.97 18.18 20.75
N LEU A 24 -2.38 18.41 19.57
CA LEU A 24 -0.93 18.65 19.45
C LEU A 24 -0.53 19.93 20.18
N VAL A 25 -1.26 21.04 19.98
CA VAL A 25 -0.97 22.30 20.66
C VAL A 25 -1.13 22.18 22.17
N GLU A 26 -2.25 21.61 22.64
CA GLU A 26 -2.58 21.57 24.08
C GLU A 26 -1.73 20.55 24.88
N ARG A 27 -1.26 19.47 24.25
CA ARG A 27 -0.64 18.34 24.97
C ARG A 27 0.82 18.12 24.62
N PHE A 28 1.29 18.67 23.51
CA PHE A 28 2.62 18.40 22.95
C PHE A 28 3.30 19.67 22.40
N ASP A 29 2.88 20.85 22.85
CA ASP A 29 3.45 22.16 22.46
C ASP A 29 3.51 22.38 20.93
N GLY A 30 2.57 21.79 20.17
CA GLY A 30 2.53 21.83 18.72
C GLY A 30 3.43 20.83 18.01
N GLU A 31 4.22 20.06 18.75
CA GLU A 31 5.16 19.08 18.21
C GLU A 31 4.50 17.70 18.03
N VAL A 32 4.97 16.92 17.04
CA VAL A 32 4.50 15.56 16.83
C VAL A 32 5.27 14.59 17.73
N PRO A 33 4.61 13.85 18.64
CA PRO A 33 5.33 12.95 19.56
C PRO A 33 5.91 11.73 18.84
N ALA A 34 7.11 11.30 19.26
CA ALA A 34 7.84 10.16 18.69
C ALA A 34 7.57 8.83 19.43
N ARG A 35 6.44 8.69 20.11
CA ARG A 35 6.06 7.48 20.87
C ARG A 35 4.72 6.94 20.41
N LEU A 36 4.64 5.62 20.24
CA LEU A 36 3.41 4.96 19.77
C LEU A 36 2.20 5.26 20.67
N SER A 37 2.38 5.17 22.01
CA SER A 37 1.31 5.45 22.99
C SER A 37 0.74 6.85 22.85
N ASP A 38 1.61 7.83 22.61
CA ASP A 38 1.23 9.24 22.50
C ASP A 38 0.51 9.48 21.17
N LEU A 39 1.05 8.95 20.08
CA LEU A 39 0.43 9.06 18.75
C LEU A 39 -0.97 8.45 18.70
N VAL A 40 -1.17 7.24 19.24
CA VAL A 40 -2.48 6.59 19.20
C VAL A 40 -3.52 7.25 20.14
N SER A 41 -3.07 8.10 21.06
CA SER A 41 -3.96 8.90 21.91
C SER A 41 -4.51 10.15 21.23
N LEU A 42 -3.99 10.48 20.02
CA LEU A 42 -4.39 11.65 19.25
C LEU A 42 -5.63 11.35 18.39
N PRO A 43 -6.54 12.32 18.23
CA PRO A 43 -7.72 12.17 17.38
C PRO A 43 -7.39 11.75 15.95
N GLY A 44 -8.05 10.70 15.44
CA GLY A 44 -7.86 10.22 14.07
C GLY A 44 -6.57 9.44 13.80
N ILE A 45 -5.72 9.25 14.80
CA ILE A 45 -4.47 8.49 14.68
C ILE A 45 -4.67 7.09 15.25
N GLY A 46 -4.85 6.11 14.38
CA GLY A 46 -4.82 4.70 14.76
C GLY A 46 -3.40 4.12 14.70
N ARG A 47 -3.22 2.88 15.21
CA ARG A 47 -1.93 2.17 15.25
C ARG A 47 -1.22 2.15 13.90
N LYS A 48 -1.96 1.90 12.80
CA LYS A 48 -1.41 1.94 11.44
C LYS A 48 -0.77 3.30 11.12
N THR A 49 -1.48 4.40 11.37
CA THR A 49 -0.99 5.75 11.07
C THR A 49 0.19 6.09 11.97
N ALA A 50 0.14 5.71 13.24
CA ALA A 50 1.25 5.90 14.18
C ALA A 50 2.52 5.18 13.71
N ASN A 51 2.43 3.92 13.25
CA ASN A 51 3.57 3.18 12.70
C ASN A 51 4.13 3.84 11.43
N VAL A 52 3.27 4.40 10.57
CA VAL A 52 3.72 5.18 9.38
C VAL A 52 4.51 6.42 9.82
N ILE A 53 4.00 7.18 10.78
CA ILE A 53 4.66 8.39 11.29
C ILE A 53 6.01 8.02 11.92
N LEU A 54 6.02 7.05 12.82
CA LEU A 54 7.23 6.60 13.52
C LEU A 54 8.32 6.12 12.56
N GLY A 55 7.95 5.31 11.59
CA GLY A 55 8.91 4.74 10.63
C GLY A 55 9.49 5.78 9.67
N ASN A 56 8.67 6.72 9.19
CA ASN A 56 9.09 7.65 8.14
C ASN A 56 9.65 8.98 8.68
N ALA A 57 9.13 9.47 9.81
CA ALA A 57 9.57 10.75 10.36
C ALA A 57 10.61 10.62 11.48
N PHE A 58 10.57 9.52 12.21
CA PHE A 58 11.42 9.35 13.40
C PHE A 58 12.41 8.19 13.30
N GLY A 59 12.39 7.41 12.20
CA GLY A 59 13.28 6.25 12.05
C GLY A 59 13.01 5.13 13.07
N VAL A 60 11.86 5.14 13.74
CA VAL A 60 11.45 4.10 14.69
C VAL A 60 10.78 2.97 13.92
N PRO A 61 11.41 1.78 13.81
CA PRO A 61 10.87 0.71 13.00
C PRO A 61 9.49 0.24 13.48
N GLY A 62 8.54 0.16 12.56
CA GLY A 62 7.20 -0.37 12.79
C GLY A 62 6.63 -1.03 11.54
N ILE A 63 5.85 -2.09 11.73
CA ILE A 63 5.14 -2.75 10.63
C ILE A 63 3.79 -2.07 10.45
N THR A 64 3.56 -1.53 9.26
CA THR A 64 2.29 -0.92 8.89
C THR A 64 1.37 -1.97 8.28
N VAL A 65 0.40 -2.46 9.04
CA VAL A 65 -0.58 -3.42 8.55
C VAL A 65 -1.81 -2.69 8.02
N ASP A 66 -1.90 -2.55 6.69
CA ASP A 66 -3.12 -2.12 6.00
C ASP A 66 -3.81 -3.32 5.33
N THR A 67 -4.90 -3.07 4.61
CA THR A 67 -5.64 -4.12 3.89
C THR A 67 -4.80 -4.81 2.79
N HIS A 68 -3.85 -4.10 2.18
CA HIS A 68 -2.93 -4.69 1.19
C HIS A 68 -1.90 -5.57 1.89
N PHE A 69 -1.26 -5.05 2.93
CA PHE A 69 -0.25 -5.78 3.70
C PHE A 69 -0.84 -7.08 4.26
N GLY A 70 -1.93 -6.99 5.03
CA GLY A 70 -2.57 -8.17 5.64
C GLY A 70 -2.99 -9.22 4.61
N ARG A 71 -3.53 -8.79 3.44
CA ARG A 71 -3.87 -9.71 2.35
C ARG A 71 -2.65 -10.46 1.81
N LEU A 72 -1.56 -9.75 1.56
CA LEU A 72 -0.38 -10.34 0.94
C LEU A 72 0.33 -11.32 1.88
N VAL A 73 0.55 -10.95 3.13
CA VAL A 73 1.24 -11.83 4.08
C VAL A 73 0.45 -13.11 4.35
N ARG A 74 -0.90 -13.05 4.29
CA ARG A 74 -1.74 -14.26 4.32
C ARG A 74 -1.62 -15.09 3.04
N ARG A 75 -1.60 -14.46 1.86
CA ARG A 75 -1.37 -15.15 0.58
C ARG A 75 -0.02 -15.86 0.52
N TRP A 76 0.99 -15.26 1.13
CA TRP A 76 2.34 -15.82 1.22
C TRP A 76 2.49 -16.86 2.33
N GLY A 77 1.45 -17.09 3.12
CA GLY A 77 1.47 -18.08 4.20
C GLY A 77 2.31 -17.64 5.41
N TRP A 78 2.67 -16.35 5.52
CA TRP A 78 3.45 -15.84 6.65
C TRP A 78 2.65 -15.83 7.96
N THR A 79 1.33 -15.67 7.87
CA THR A 79 0.42 -15.71 9.02
C THR A 79 -1.02 -16.02 8.57
N PRO A 80 -1.80 -16.78 9.34
CA PRO A 80 -3.23 -16.95 9.10
C PRO A 80 -4.08 -15.84 9.70
N HIS A 81 -3.51 -14.96 10.52
CA HIS A 81 -4.26 -13.97 11.28
C HIS A 81 -4.88 -12.87 10.39
N GLU A 82 -6.07 -12.41 10.79
CA GLU A 82 -6.76 -11.27 10.17
C GLU A 82 -6.64 -10.00 10.98
N ASP A 83 -6.53 -10.14 12.31
CA ASP A 83 -6.32 -9.00 13.21
C ASP A 83 -4.99 -8.31 12.95
N PRO A 84 -4.99 -6.98 12.70
CA PRO A 84 -3.77 -6.27 12.33
C PRO A 84 -2.64 -6.34 13.36
N VAL A 85 -2.98 -6.42 14.67
CA VAL A 85 -1.97 -6.49 15.73
C VAL A 85 -1.31 -7.86 15.72
N LYS A 86 -2.09 -8.94 15.59
CA LYS A 86 -1.58 -10.30 15.48
C LYS A 86 -0.76 -10.52 14.20
N VAL A 87 -1.15 -9.86 13.10
CA VAL A 87 -0.36 -9.85 11.85
C VAL A 87 0.98 -9.15 12.07
N GLU A 88 0.97 -7.98 12.71
CA GLU A 88 2.19 -7.23 13.04
C GLU A 88 3.15 -8.08 13.89
N GLU A 89 2.65 -8.72 14.93
CA GLU A 89 3.43 -9.59 15.82
C GLU A 89 4.02 -10.80 15.08
N ALA A 90 3.20 -11.52 14.32
CA ALA A 90 3.64 -12.71 13.59
C ALA A 90 4.70 -12.38 12.54
N VAL A 91 4.49 -11.33 11.74
CA VAL A 91 5.47 -10.91 10.73
C VAL A 91 6.73 -10.33 11.38
N GLY A 92 6.58 -9.64 12.52
CA GLY A 92 7.71 -9.11 13.28
C GLY A 92 8.65 -10.19 13.81
N GLN A 93 8.16 -11.41 14.03
CA GLN A 93 9.01 -12.56 14.41
C GLN A 93 9.81 -13.13 13.22
N LEU A 94 9.34 -12.92 11.99
CA LEU A 94 9.98 -13.45 10.77
C LEU A 94 11.04 -12.49 10.20
N ILE A 95 10.88 -11.19 10.40
CA ILE A 95 11.66 -10.16 9.71
C ILE A 95 12.49 -9.35 10.71
N PRO A 96 13.78 -9.10 10.44
CA PRO A 96 14.60 -8.25 11.29
C PRO A 96 13.98 -6.84 11.46
N LYS A 97 14.01 -6.33 12.69
CA LYS A 97 13.34 -5.07 13.04
C LYS A 97 13.77 -3.88 12.18
N ARG A 98 15.04 -3.82 11.78
CA ARG A 98 15.58 -2.77 10.90
C ARG A 98 14.86 -2.68 9.54
N ASP A 99 14.24 -3.76 9.08
CA ASP A 99 13.63 -3.86 7.76
C ASP A 99 12.11 -3.58 7.78
N TRP A 100 11.47 -3.45 8.94
CA TRP A 100 10.01 -3.39 9.10
C TRP A 100 9.35 -2.25 8.33
N THR A 101 9.89 -1.04 8.40
CA THR A 101 9.32 0.13 7.71
C THR A 101 9.39 -0.07 6.19
N MET A 102 10.56 -0.47 5.68
CA MET A 102 10.76 -0.69 4.24
C MET A 102 9.96 -1.90 3.73
N LEU A 103 9.87 -2.98 4.51
CA LEU A 103 9.00 -4.11 4.21
C LEU A 103 7.55 -3.65 4.04
N SER A 104 7.06 -2.84 4.96
CA SER A 104 5.69 -2.32 4.90
C SER A 104 5.42 -1.59 3.59
N HIS A 105 6.33 -0.71 3.17
CA HIS A 105 6.21 -0.01 1.89
C HIS A 105 6.20 -0.98 0.71
N ARG A 106 7.18 -1.89 0.63
CA ARG A 106 7.30 -2.85 -0.47
C ARG A 106 6.05 -3.72 -0.61
N VAL A 107 5.56 -4.28 0.49
CA VAL A 107 4.37 -5.13 0.50
C VAL A 107 3.10 -4.36 0.12
N ILE A 108 2.91 -3.17 0.68
CA ILE A 108 1.75 -2.32 0.37
C ILE A 108 1.75 -1.92 -1.11
N PHE A 109 2.87 -1.46 -1.64
CA PHE A 109 2.97 -1.07 -3.05
C PHE A 109 2.80 -2.26 -3.98
N HIS A 110 3.39 -3.41 -3.67
CA HIS A 110 3.16 -4.63 -4.43
C HIS A 110 1.66 -5.01 -4.45
N GLY A 111 0.98 -4.88 -3.30
CA GLY A 111 -0.45 -5.12 -3.20
C GLY A 111 -1.34 -4.13 -3.97
N ARG A 112 -0.87 -2.90 -4.16
CA ARG A 112 -1.58 -1.87 -4.95
C ARG A 112 -1.35 -2.00 -6.44
N ARG A 113 -0.18 -2.47 -6.86
CA ARG A 113 0.31 -2.40 -8.25
C ARG A 113 0.26 -3.73 -8.98
N VAL A 114 0.47 -4.82 -8.29
CA VAL A 114 0.63 -6.17 -8.86
C VAL A 114 -0.37 -7.15 -8.26
N CYS A 115 -0.30 -7.38 -6.94
CA CYS A 115 -1.07 -8.39 -6.27
C CYS A 115 -2.43 -7.86 -5.79
N HIS A 116 -3.35 -7.62 -6.72
CA HIS A 116 -4.69 -7.11 -6.42
C HIS A 116 -5.56 -8.12 -5.66
N SER A 117 -6.65 -7.63 -5.03
CA SER A 117 -7.52 -8.49 -4.20
C SER A 117 -8.24 -9.57 -5.00
N ARG A 118 -8.85 -9.22 -6.13
CA ARG A 118 -9.68 -10.13 -6.94
C ARG A 118 -8.90 -10.81 -8.07
N ARG A 119 -8.04 -10.08 -8.78
CA ARG A 119 -7.28 -10.56 -9.94
C ARG A 119 -5.83 -10.08 -9.84
N PRO A 120 -4.95 -10.77 -9.11
CA PRO A 120 -3.53 -10.43 -9.07
C PRO A 120 -2.86 -10.70 -10.43
N ALA A 121 -1.89 -9.86 -10.79
CA ALA A 121 -1.13 -9.98 -12.04
C ALA A 121 -0.01 -11.02 -11.92
N CYS A 122 -0.37 -12.30 -11.73
CA CYS A 122 0.57 -13.38 -11.41
C CYS A 122 1.65 -13.58 -12.49
N GLY A 123 1.27 -13.51 -13.78
CA GLY A 123 2.17 -13.78 -14.91
C GLY A 123 3.30 -12.75 -15.10
N VAL A 124 3.20 -11.58 -14.44
CA VAL A 124 4.24 -10.52 -14.47
C VAL A 124 4.71 -10.15 -13.05
N CYS A 125 4.43 -11.01 -12.08
CA CYS A 125 4.77 -10.76 -10.69
C CYS A 125 6.26 -11.04 -10.44
N PRO A 126 7.05 -10.07 -9.93
CA PRO A 126 8.49 -10.27 -9.70
C PRO A 126 8.82 -11.31 -8.62
N VAL A 127 7.84 -11.72 -7.82
CA VAL A 127 8.00 -12.76 -6.78
C VAL A 127 7.22 -14.05 -7.13
N ALA A 128 6.88 -14.26 -8.41
CA ALA A 128 6.08 -15.38 -8.86
C ALA A 128 6.70 -16.74 -8.50
N ALA A 129 8.02 -16.86 -8.63
CA ALA A 129 8.75 -18.11 -8.39
C ALA A 129 8.66 -18.61 -6.94
N ASP A 130 8.57 -17.68 -5.97
CA ASP A 130 8.53 -17.98 -4.54
C ASP A 130 7.12 -17.88 -3.94
N CYS A 131 6.11 -17.60 -4.77
CA CYS A 131 4.76 -17.28 -4.29
C CYS A 131 3.89 -18.54 -4.16
N PRO A 132 3.50 -18.98 -2.94
CA PRO A 132 2.62 -20.12 -2.75
C PRO A 132 1.20 -19.91 -3.29
N ALA A 133 0.81 -18.64 -3.52
CA ALA A 133 -0.48 -18.28 -4.11
C ALA A 133 -0.38 -17.98 -5.61
N TYR A 134 0.72 -18.36 -6.28
CA TYR A 134 0.82 -18.24 -7.74
C TYR A 134 -0.34 -18.96 -8.43
N GLY A 135 -0.91 -18.35 -9.46
CA GLY A 135 -2.09 -18.89 -10.14
C GLY A 135 -3.44 -18.42 -9.56
N SER A 136 -3.46 -17.63 -8.48
CA SER A 136 -4.70 -17.00 -8.00
C SER A 136 -5.22 -15.87 -8.92
N GLY A 137 -4.46 -15.51 -9.95
CA GLY A 137 -4.83 -14.62 -11.06
C GLY A 137 -4.19 -15.09 -12.36
N PRO A 138 -4.37 -14.36 -13.48
CA PRO A 138 -3.80 -14.72 -14.77
C PRO A 138 -2.30 -14.97 -14.68
N THR A 139 -1.87 -16.07 -15.29
CA THR A 139 -0.46 -16.49 -15.37
C THR A 139 0.14 -16.21 -16.74
N GLU A 140 -0.68 -15.97 -17.75
CA GLU A 140 -0.25 -15.52 -19.08
C GLU A 140 0.27 -14.08 -18.97
N PRO A 141 1.54 -13.82 -19.35
CA PRO A 141 2.18 -12.53 -19.13
C PRO A 141 1.43 -11.35 -19.74
N GLU A 142 0.91 -11.49 -20.96
CA GLU A 142 0.20 -10.41 -21.67
C GLU A 142 -1.13 -10.08 -21.00
N ILE A 143 -1.86 -11.09 -20.50
CA ILE A 143 -3.13 -10.90 -19.76
C ILE A 143 -2.85 -10.25 -18.40
N ALA A 144 -1.79 -10.70 -17.73
CA ALA A 144 -1.39 -10.18 -16.43
C ALA A 144 -0.87 -8.74 -16.53
N ALA A 145 -0.16 -8.39 -17.60
CA ALA A 145 0.38 -7.04 -17.86
C ALA A 145 -0.72 -5.97 -17.84
N ALA A 146 -1.89 -6.25 -18.43
CA ALA A 146 -3.03 -5.35 -18.44
C ALA A 146 -3.61 -5.04 -17.03
N LEU A 147 -3.23 -5.82 -16.02
CA LEU A 147 -3.66 -5.63 -14.63
C LEU A 147 -2.69 -4.79 -13.80
N LEU A 148 -1.48 -4.54 -14.28
CA LEU A 148 -0.51 -3.70 -13.57
C LEU A 148 -1.04 -2.28 -13.37
N ARG A 149 -0.60 -1.62 -12.29
CA ARG A 149 -1.02 -0.25 -11.95
C ARG A 149 0.16 0.55 -11.42
N GLY A 150 0.11 1.85 -11.68
CA GLY A 150 1.06 2.83 -11.13
C GLY A 150 2.23 3.13 -12.07
N PRO A 151 3.04 4.12 -11.68
CA PRO A 151 4.10 4.66 -12.54
C PRO A 151 5.24 3.67 -12.81
N GLU A 152 5.39 2.62 -11.99
CA GLU A 152 6.41 1.58 -12.19
C GLU A 152 5.99 0.48 -13.17
N THR A 153 4.83 0.58 -13.80
CA THR A 153 4.35 -0.41 -14.79
C THR A 153 5.40 -0.69 -15.87
N PRO A 154 6.08 0.30 -16.49
CA PRO A 154 7.12 0.02 -17.49
C PRO A 154 8.29 -0.80 -16.94
N HIS A 155 8.70 -0.53 -15.69
CA HIS A 155 9.77 -1.28 -15.04
C HIS A 155 9.35 -2.73 -14.75
N LEU A 156 8.13 -2.95 -14.27
CA LEU A 156 7.59 -4.29 -14.01
C LEU A 156 7.45 -5.12 -15.30
N LEU A 157 7.04 -4.48 -16.40
CA LEU A 157 6.99 -5.12 -17.72
C LEU A 157 8.38 -5.52 -18.20
N ALA A 158 9.37 -4.62 -18.07
CA ALA A 158 10.74 -4.92 -18.41
C ALA A 158 11.32 -6.09 -17.61
N MET A 159 11.01 -6.18 -16.31
CA MET A 159 11.41 -7.33 -15.47
C MET A 159 10.77 -8.64 -15.95
N ALA A 160 9.58 -8.59 -16.54
CA ALA A 160 8.89 -9.74 -17.12
C ALA A 160 9.30 -10.03 -18.58
N GLY A 161 10.24 -9.28 -19.14
CA GLY A 161 10.67 -9.41 -20.54
C GLY A 161 9.63 -8.93 -21.55
N LEU A 162 8.70 -8.07 -21.14
CA LEU A 162 7.62 -7.56 -21.98
C LEU A 162 7.85 -6.12 -22.44
N PRO A 163 7.32 -5.73 -23.61
CA PRO A 163 7.36 -4.36 -24.09
C PRO A 163 6.64 -3.38 -23.14
N ALA A 164 7.14 -2.16 -23.01
CA ALA A 164 6.61 -1.16 -22.10
C ALA A 164 5.19 -0.66 -22.46
N ASP A 165 4.77 -0.86 -23.69
CA ASP A 165 3.46 -0.51 -24.23
C ASP A 165 2.36 -1.54 -23.95
N LEU A 166 2.66 -2.71 -23.39
CA LEU A 166 1.67 -3.71 -22.97
C LEU A 166 0.94 -3.37 -21.65
N GLY A 167 1.25 -2.24 -21.01
CA GLY A 167 0.60 -1.80 -19.78
C GLY A 167 -0.87 -1.41 -19.94
N PRO A 168 -1.58 -1.15 -18.82
CA PRO A 168 -2.97 -0.70 -18.83
C PRO A 168 -3.10 0.60 -19.64
N GLY A 169 -3.84 0.54 -20.73
CA GLY A 169 -3.98 1.62 -21.71
C GLY A 169 -3.51 1.26 -23.12
N ALA A 170 -2.71 0.22 -23.29
CA ALA A 170 -2.28 -0.25 -24.60
C ALA A 170 -3.42 -0.81 -25.49
N ALA A 171 -4.52 -1.24 -24.86
CA ALA A 171 -5.69 -1.78 -25.56
C ALA A 171 -6.73 -0.73 -25.95
N THR A 172 -6.52 0.56 -25.67
CA THR A 172 -7.38 1.66 -26.13
C THR A 172 -6.69 2.50 -27.20
N GLY A 173 -6.31 1.85 -28.29
CA GLY A 173 -6.17 2.51 -29.58
C GLY A 173 -7.54 2.97 -30.06
N VAL A 174 -8.14 3.92 -29.38
CA VAL A 174 -9.21 4.73 -29.97
C VAL A 174 -8.53 5.65 -30.94
N HIS A 175 -8.55 5.24 -32.21
CA HIS A 175 -8.38 6.12 -33.34
C HIS A 175 -9.32 7.34 -33.12
N THR A 176 -8.78 8.47 -32.71
CA THR A 176 -9.45 9.74 -32.93
C THR A 176 -9.49 9.93 -34.46
N PRO A 177 -10.67 10.00 -35.09
CA PRO A 177 -10.73 10.36 -36.49
C PRO A 177 -10.19 11.78 -36.63
N GLU A 178 -9.14 11.92 -37.47
CA GLU A 178 -8.66 13.21 -37.95
C GLU A 178 -9.85 14.03 -38.43
N ALA A 179 -9.97 15.24 -37.91
CA ALA A 179 -10.88 16.25 -38.48
C ALA A 179 -10.46 16.49 -39.92
N ILE A 180 -11.33 16.09 -40.86
CA ILE A 180 -11.23 16.42 -42.26
C ILE A 180 -11.51 17.92 -42.42
N PRO A 181 -10.78 18.65 -43.28
CA PRO A 181 -10.78 20.08 -43.40
C PRO A 181 -12.10 20.69 -43.87
#